data_ea60ba62f34e3f2e7d3de8c753ce1317
#
_entry.id   ea60ba62f34e3f2e7d3de8c753ce1317
#
_cell.length_a   1.000
_cell.length_b   1.000
_cell.length_c   1.000
_cell.angle_alpha   90.00
_cell.angle_beta   90.00
_cell.angle_gamma   90.00
#
_symmetry.space_group_name_H-M   'P 1'
#
loop_
_entity.id
_entity.type
_entity.pdbx_description
1 polymer ?
#
loop_
_entity_poly.entity_id
_entity_poly.type
_entity_poly.pdbx_seq_one_letter_code
_entity_poly.pdbx_strand_id
1 'polypeptide(L)'
;MRRLFFRWAAAALLAGALMIPAAEAAQLQIDDRIVEPSAAWTEEGTPYVTLAALCQAADGYTLSWNGTAAALTAEDLELTATPGALYVEVNGRALYVEHGVQVRDGRIALPLEVLAEAAGLQLTWDEVEGAAWLSTDQAQPASASYPAEDLYWLSRIISAESRGEPLLGQIAVGNVILNRVESSQYPDTVEGVVFDTKYGVQFQPVSNGTIYDAPASSSLVAAKLCLE
;
A
#
# COMPACT_ATOMS: atom_id res chain seq x y z
N MET A 1 -39.68 -28.30 64.42
CA MET A 1 -39.53 -28.77 63.01
C MET A 1 -39.88 -27.64 62.08
N ARG A 2 -38.89 -26.95 61.54
CA ARG A 2 -39.06 -25.79 60.65
C ARG A 2 -38.81 -26.26 59.23
N ARG A 3 -39.80 -26.14 58.36
CA ARG A 3 -39.72 -26.39 56.93
C ARG A 3 -39.18 -25.19 56.22
N LEU A 4 -38.00 -25.25 55.60
CA LEU A 4 -37.44 -24.22 54.74
C LEU A 4 -38.08 -24.36 53.34
N PHE A 5 -38.76 -23.32 52.90
CA PHE A 5 -39.18 -23.21 51.52
C PHE A 5 -38.06 -22.58 50.66
N PHE A 6 -37.52 -23.37 49.74
CA PHE A 6 -36.60 -22.89 48.71
C PHE A 6 -37.42 -22.19 47.60
N ARG A 7 -37.25 -20.87 47.51
CA ARG A 7 -37.82 -20.09 46.38
C ARG A 7 -36.78 -20.10 45.26
N TRP A 8 -37.11 -20.71 44.12
CA TRP A 8 -36.40 -20.62 42.88
C TRP A 8 -36.67 -19.23 42.27
N ALA A 9 -35.66 -18.36 42.20
CA ALA A 9 -35.70 -17.14 41.41
C ALA A 9 -35.19 -17.51 40.00
N ALA A 10 -36.10 -17.45 39.04
CA ALA A 10 -35.73 -17.55 37.62
C ALA A 10 -35.02 -16.25 37.22
N ALA A 11 -33.73 -16.32 36.98
CA ALA A 11 -32.99 -15.24 36.36
C ALA A 11 -33.26 -15.24 34.86
N ALA A 12 -34.06 -14.25 34.40
CA ALA A 12 -34.22 -13.97 32.99
C ALA A 12 -32.91 -13.36 32.47
N LEU A 13 -32.15 -14.11 31.69
CA LEU A 13 -31.04 -13.60 30.90
C LEU A 13 -31.63 -12.74 29.75
N LEU A 14 -31.61 -11.43 29.93
CA LEU A 14 -31.75 -10.49 28.80
C LEU A 14 -30.47 -10.59 27.97
N ALA A 15 -30.55 -11.33 26.86
CA ALA A 15 -29.58 -11.23 25.78
C ALA A 15 -29.74 -9.85 25.15
N GLY A 16 -28.98 -8.87 25.66
CA GLY A 16 -28.79 -7.60 24.98
C GLY A 16 -28.00 -7.88 23.72
N ALA A 17 -28.66 -7.88 22.57
CA ALA A 17 -27.98 -7.78 21.30
C ALA A 17 -27.20 -6.44 21.32
N LEU A 18 -25.88 -6.53 21.47
CA LEU A 18 -24.99 -5.43 21.15
C LEU A 18 -25.19 -5.17 19.65
N MET A 19 -26.02 -4.19 19.33
CA MET A 19 -25.99 -3.58 18.02
C MET A 19 -24.62 -2.93 17.89
N ILE A 20 -23.72 -3.61 17.18
CA ILE A 20 -22.52 -2.98 16.63
C ILE A 20 -23.09 -1.91 15.69
N PRO A 21 -22.85 -0.61 15.92
CA PRO A 21 -23.25 0.38 14.94
C PRO A 21 -22.62 -0.01 13.62
N ALA A 22 -23.43 -0.14 12.57
CA ALA A 22 -22.92 -0.22 11.21
C ALA A 22 -21.97 0.97 11.08
N ALA A 23 -20.70 0.71 10.75
CA ALA A 23 -19.73 1.76 10.53
C ALA A 23 -20.38 2.73 9.54
N GLU A 24 -20.74 3.93 10.01
CA GLU A 24 -21.20 4.99 9.14
C GLU A 24 -20.13 5.16 8.08
N ALA A 25 -20.53 5.09 6.82
CA ALA A 25 -19.60 5.29 5.71
C ALA A 25 -18.99 6.68 5.93
N ALA A 26 -17.66 6.71 6.15
CA ALA A 26 -16.95 7.96 6.34
C ALA A 26 -17.32 8.90 5.20
N GLN A 27 -17.81 10.10 5.53
CA GLN A 27 -18.16 11.07 4.50
C GLN A 27 -16.87 11.58 3.86
N LEU A 28 -16.62 11.19 2.60
CA LEU A 28 -15.49 11.71 1.84
C LEU A 28 -15.91 12.90 1.01
N GLN A 29 -15.15 13.97 1.09
CA GLN A 29 -15.26 15.13 0.23
C GLN A 29 -13.95 15.31 -0.56
N ILE A 30 -14.07 15.59 -1.85
CA ILE A 30 -12.93 15.95 -2.72
C ILE A 30 -13.20 17.38 -3.20
N ASP A 31 -12.32 18.30 -2.83
CA ASP A 31 -12.54 19.74 -2.96
C ASP A 31 -13.91 20.16 -2.39
N ASP A 32 -14.78 20.73 -3.19
CA ASP A 32 -16.12 21.15 -2.78
C ASP A 32 -17.21 20.09 -3.03
N ARG A 33 -16.84 18.87 -3.47
CA ARG A 33 -17.78 17.82 -3.87
C ARG A 33 -17.82 16.65 -2.88
N ILE A 34 -19.00 16.33 -2.40
CA ILE A 34 -19.22 15.12 -1.58
C ILE A 34 -19.18 13.90 -2.51
N VAL A 35 -18.37 12.91 -2.15
CA VAL A 35 -18.25 11.63 -2.88
C VAL A 35 -19.45 10.74 -2.53
N GLU A 36 -20.06 10.14 -3.55
CA GLU A 36 -21.17 9.21 -3.37
C GLU A 36 -20.76 8.00 -2.50
N PRO A 37 -21.60 7.54 -1.56
CA PRO A 37 -21.29 6.42 -0.66
C PRO A 37 -20.93 5.11 -1.37
N SER A 38 -21.36 4.94 -2.62
CA SER A 38 -20.99 3.78 -3.46
C SER A 38 -19.56 3.86 -4.01
N ALA A 39 -18.94 5.04 -3.98
CA ALA A 39 -17.62 5.30 -4.52
C ALA A 39 -16.54 5.43 -3.43
N ALA A 40 -16.92 5.48 -2.15
CA ALA A 40 -16.01 5.47 -1.00
C ALA A 40 -16.60 4.59 0.11
N TRP A 41 -15.77 3.79 0.77
CA TRP A 41 -16.18 2.90 1.87
C TRP A 41 -15.01 2.60 2.78
N THR A 42 -15.30 2.06 3.97
CA THR A 42 -14.28 1.53 4.89
C THR A 42 -14.34 0.01 4.89
N GLU A 43 -13.20 -0.65 4.78
CA GLU A 43 -13.03 -2.10 4.87
C GLU A 43 -11.88 -2.43 5.81
N GLU A 44 -12.13 -3.22 6.83
CA GLU A 44 -11.15 -3.57 7.88
C GLU A 44 -10.44 -2.35 8.51
N GLY A 45 -11.15 -1.23 8.62
CA GLY A 45 -10.61 0.02 9.17
C GLY A 45 -9.87 0.90 8.14
N THR A 46 -9.67 0.41 6.92
CA THR A 46 -9.02 1.16 5.83
C THR A 46 -10.07 1.83 4.96
N PRO A 47 -10.05 3.15 4.80
CA PRO A 47 -10.94 3.86 3.88
C PRO A 47 -10.44 3.72 2.44
N TYR A 48 -11.35 3.36 1.55
CA TYR A 48 -11.14 3.22 0.11
C TYR A 48 -11.92 4.25 -0.66
N VAL A 49 -11.39 4.65 -1.80
CA VAL A 49 -12.06 5.50 -2.78
C VAL A 49 -11.80 5.00 -4.19
N THR A 50 -12.82 5.07 -5.05
CA THR A 50 -12.64 4.72 -6.46
C THR A 50 -11.87 5.80 -7.21
N LEU A 51 -11.00 5.41 -8.16
CA LEU A 51 -10.29 6.36 -9.02
C LEU A 51 -11.26 7.23 -9.83
N ALA A 52 -12.43 6.67 -10.17
CA ALA A 52 -13.48 7.39 -10.87
C ALA A 52 -14.07 8.54 -10.04
N ALA A 53 -14.10 8.42 -8.70
CA ALA A 53 -14.59 9.48 -7.83
C ALA A 53 -13.72 10.74 -7.93
N LEU A 54 -12.39 10.58 -7.98
CA LEU A 54 -11.48 11.71 -8.18
C LEU A 54 -11.74 12.41 -9.53
N CYS A 55 -11.88 11.64 -10.62
CA CYS A 55 -12.18 12.22 -11.94
C CYS A 55 -13.56 12.91 -12.03
N GLN A 56 -14.52 12.49 -11.19
CA GLN A 56 -15.84 13.12 -11.13
C GLN A 56 -15.86 14.37 -10.25
N ALA A 57 -15.01 14.39 -9.23
CA ALA A 57 -14.99 15.46 -8.25
C ALA A 57 -14.03 16.60 -8.63
N ALA A 58 -12.94 16.31 -9.34
CA ALA A 58 -11.92 17.28 -9.68
C ALA A 58 -11.67 17.30 -11.21
N ASP A 59 -11.41 18.49 -11.73
CA ASP A 59 -11.07 18.66 -13.14
C ASP A 59 -9.60 18.30 -13.41
N GLY A 60 -9.26 17.97 -14.65
CA GLY A 60 -7.90 17.65 -15.07
C GLY A 60 -7.49 16.19 -14.90
N TYR A 61 -8.25 15.37 -14.19
CA TYR A 61 -7.99 13.94 -14.05
C TYR A 61 -8.71 13.12 -15.11
N THR A 62 -7.99 12.19 -15.72
CA THR A 62 -8.53 11.27 -16.74
C THR A 62 -8.25 9.84 -16.33
N LEU A 63 -9.28 8.98 -16.42
CA LEU A 63 -9.19 7.56 -16.13
C LEU A 63 -9.40 6.75 -17.40
N SER A 64 -8.51 5.82 -17.69
CA SER A 64 -8.60 4.89 -18.81
C SER A 64 -8.35 3.45 -18.36
N TRP A 65 -8.79 2.49 -19.17
CA TRP A 65 -8.59 1.06 -18.94
C TRP A 65 -7.94 0.42 -20.19
N ASN A 66 -6.80 -0.27 -20.00
CA ASN A 66 -6.06 -0.90 -21.10
C ASN A 66 -6.35 -2.40 -21.30
N GLY A 67 -7.32 -2.96 -20.57
CA GLY A 67 -7.66 -4.38 -20.56
C GLY A 67 -7.07 -5.15 -19.37
N THR A 68 -6.08 -4.59 -18.67
CA THR A 68 -5.40 -5.22 -17.52
C THR A 68 -5.33 -4.29 -16.33
N ALA A 69 -5.07 -3.01 -16.53
CA ALA A 69 -4.89 -2.00 -15.49
C ALA A 69 -5.65 -0.72 -15.81
N ALA A 70 -6.02 0.01 -14.76
CA ALA A 70 -6.48 1.38 -14.88
C ALA A 70 -5.28 2.33 -14.91
N ALA A 71 -5.34 3.33 -15.76
CA ALA A 71 -4.40 4.44 -15.77
C ALA A 71 -5.15 5.73 -15.41
N LEU A 72 -4.73 6.38 -14.31
CA LEU A 72 -5.18 7.70 -13.90
C LEU A 72 -4.09 8.70 -14.27
N THR A 73 -4.44 9.69 -15.05
CA THR A 73 -3.51 10.71 -15.53
C THR A 73 -4.02 12.11 -15.24
N ALA A 74 -3.11 13.02 -14.89
CA ALA A 74 -3.33 14.45 -14.78
C ALA A 74 -2.03 15.19 -15.13
N GLU A 75 -1.96 16.51 -14.95
CA GLU A 75 -0.70 17.26 -15.06
C GLU A 75 0.32 16.66 -14.06
N ASP A 76 1.49 16.27 -14.55
CA ASP A 76 2.58 15.65 -13.79
C ASP A 76 2.19 14.34 -13.06
N LEU A 77 1.05 13.70 -13.38
CA LEU A 77 0.59 12.43 -12.80
C LEU A 77 0.39 11.37 -13.87
N GLU A 78 1.08 10.24 -13.69
CA GLU A 78 0.84 8.99 -14.40
C GLU A 78 0.80 7.85 -13.39
N LEU A 79 -0.41 7.42 -13.01
CA LEU A 79 -0.64 6.32 -12.06
C LEU A 79 -1.22 5.12 -12.78
N THR A 80 -0.64 3.94 -12.53
CA THR A 80 -1.15 2.66 -13.02
C THR A 80 -1.57 1.78 -11.84
N ALA A 81 -2.83 1.32 -11.85
CA ALA A 81 -3.40 0.45 -10.83
C ALA A 81 -3.92 -0.85 -11.45
N THR A 82 -3.25 -1.97 -11.14
CA THR A 82 -3.64 -3.32 -11.60
C THR A 82 -4.48 -4.00 -10.52
N PRO A 83 -5.69 -4.51 -10.83
CA PRO A 83 -6.53 -5.23 -9.87
C PRO A 83 -5.80 -6.32 -9.12
N GLY A 84 -5.91 -6.34 -7.80
CA GLY A 84 -5.30 -7.32 -6.91
C GLY A 84 -3.78 -7.16 -6.72
N ALA A 85 -3.11 -6.26 -7.43
CA ALA A 85 -1.70 -5.99 -7.18
C ALA A 85 -1.50 -5.34 -5.81
N LEU A 86 -0.44 -5.72 -5.10
CA LEU A 86 -0.07 -5.16 -3.79
C LEU A 86 0.68 -3.82 -3.92
N TYR A 87 0.60 -3.17 -5.06
CA TYR A 87 1.24 -1.88 -5.32
C TYR A 87 0.53 -1.15 -6.46
N VAL A 88 0.75 0.15 -6.52
CA VAL A 88 0.49 0.99 -7.69
C VAL A 88 1.81 1.56 -8.19
N GLU A 89 1.91 1.80 -9.49
CA GLU A 89 3.02 2.54 -10.08
C GLU A 89 2.59 3.98 -10.32
N VAL A 90 3.39 4.94 -9.88
CA VAL A 90 3.12 6.36 -10.08
C VAL A 90 4.41 7.12 -10.35
N ASN A 91 4.51 7.77 -11.52
CA ASN A 91 5.67 8.59 -11.92
C ASN A 91 7.02 7.86 -11.74
N GLY A 92 7.05 6.54 -12.01
CA GLY A 92 8.22 5.68 -11.82
C GLY A 92 8.43 5.16 -10.39
N ARG A 93 7.69 5.64 -9.38
CA ARG A 93 7.64 5.08 -8.02
C ARG A 93 6.79 3.82 -7.97
N ALA A 94 6.92 3.05 -6.88
CA ALA A 94 6.00 1.97 -6.53
C ALA A 94 5.49 2.22 -5.10
N LEU A 95 4.18 2.38 -4.92
CA LEU A 95 3.57 2.56 -3.60
C LEU A 95 2.86 1.29 -3.18
N TYR A 96 3.12 0.84 -1.96
CA TYR A 96 2.53 -0.38 -1.42
C TYR A 96 1.03 -0.22 -1.15
N VAL A 97 0.25 -1.27 -1.45
CA VAL A 97 -1.18 -1.34 -1.16
C VAL A 97 -1.44 -2.60 -0.33
N GLU A 98 -1.61 -2.46 0.96
CA GLU A 98 -1.61 -3.55 1.95
C GLU A 98 -2.56 -4.71 1.60
N HIS A 99 -3.79 -4.40 1.18
CA HIS A 99 -4.78 -5.42 0.81
C HIS A 99 -4.96 -5.54 -0.71
N GLY A 100 -4.03 -4.97 -1.48
CA GLY A 100 -4.07 -4.93 -2.94
C GLY A 100 -5.07 -3.91 -3.49
N VAL A 101 -4.91 -3.62 -4.77
CA VAL A 101 -5.80 -2.76 -5.54
C VAL A 101 -7.18 -3.41 -5.62
N GLN A 102 -8.20 -2.77 -5.08
CA GLN A 102 -9.55 -3.30 -4.99
C GLN A 102 -10.37 -3.04 -6.26
N VAL A 103 -11.36 -3.90 -6.51
CA VAL A 103 -12.39 -3.69 -7.52
C VAL A 103 -13.76 -3.81 -6.86
N ARG A 104 -14.55 -2.74 -6.91
CA ARG A 104 -15.92 -2.73 -6.40
C ARG A 104 -16.86 -2.20 -7.48
N ASP A 105 -17.90 -2.96 -7.81
CA ASP A 105 -18.89 -2.63 -8.85
C ASP A 105 -18.24 -2.26 -10.20
N GLY A 106 -17.16 -2.97 -10.56
CA GLY A 106 -16.40 -2.74 -11.79
C GLY A 106 -15.53 -1.49 -11.77
N ARG A 107 -15.33 -0.86 -10.62
CA ARG A 107 -14.50 0.34 -10.44
C ARG A 107 -13.25 -0.01 -9.65
N ILE A 108 -12.10 0.49 -10.11
CA ILE A 108 -10.83 0.38 -9.39
C ILE A 108 -10.84 1.35 -8.21
N ALA A 109 -10.40 0.85 -7.06
CA ALA A 109 -10.29 1.64 -5.84
C ALA A 109 -8.96 1.41 -5.13
N LEU A 110 -8.49 2.44 -4.46
CA LEU A 110 -7.30 2.45 -3.63
C LEU A 110 -7.64 2.87 -2.21
N PRO A 111 -6.82 2.49 -1.23
CA PRO A 111 -6.81 3.17 0.06
C PRO A 111 -6.68 4.67 -0.15
N LEU A 112 -7.45 5.44 0.62
CA LEU A 112 -7.52 6.90 0.48
C LEU A 112 -6.13 7.55 0.65
N GLU A 113 -5.34 7.05 1.59
CA GLU A 113 -3.97 7.53 1.84
C GLU A 113 -3.05 7.26 0.66
N VAL A 114 -3.13 6.05 0.07
CA VAL A 114 -2.32 5.71 -1.11
C VAL A 114 -2.68 6.58 -2.31
N LEU A 115 -3.97 6.85 -2.53
CA LEU A 115 -4.39 7.77 -3.59
C LEU A 115 -3.90 9.20 -3.33
N ALA A 116 -4.01 9.67 -2.08
CA ALA A 116 -3.54 11.00 -1.70
C ALA A 116 -2.04 11.14 -1.92
N GLU A 117 -1.24 10.18 -1.49
CA GLU A 117 0.20 10.15 -1.69
C GLU A 117 0.56 10.08 -3.18
N ALA A 118 -0.05 9.15 -3.92
CA ALA A 118 0.21 8.95 -5.35
C ALA A 118 -0.06 10.21 -6.17
N ALA A 119 -1.18 10.87 -5.92
CA ALA A 119 -1.60 12.06 -6.66
C ALA A 119 -1.11 13.38 -6.02
N GLY A 120 -0.35 13.32 -4.92
CA GLY A 120 0.17 14.50 -4.24
C GLY A 120 -0.92 15.39 -3.65
N LEU A 121 -2.05 14.79 -3.21
CA LEU A 121 -3.20 15.50 -2.67
C LEU A 121 -3.03 15.74 -1.16
N GLN A 122 -3.64 16.80 -0.67
CA GLN A 122 -3.73 17.04 0.77
C GLN A 122 -4.91 16.27 1.35
N LEU A 123 -4.63 15.34 2.29
CA LEU A 123 -5.64 14.58 3.02
C LEU A 123 -5.78 15.10 4.45
N THR A 124 -7.01 15.40 4.85
CA THR A 124 -7.37 15.82 6.22
C THR A 124 -8.45 14.90 6.76
N TRP A 125 -8.32 14.50 8.02
CA TRP A 125 -9.29 13.67 8.74
C TRP A 125 -9.94 14.42 9.89
N ASP A 126 -11.23 14.16 10.10
CA ASP A 126 -11.95 14.43 11.34
C ASP A 126 -12.39 13.11 11.96
N GLU A 127 -11.67 12.67 13.00
CA GLU A 127 -11.96 11.42 13.71
C GLU A 127 -13.29 11.49 14.48
N VAL A 128 -13.76 12.68 14.84
CA VAL A 128 -14.98 12.87 15.62
C VAL A 128 -16.22 12.72 14.73
N GLU A 129 -16.15 13.28 13.53
CA GLU A 129 -17.22 13.21 12.55
C GLU A 129 -17.08 12.02 11.58
N GLY A 130 -15.95 11.33 11.62
CA GLY A 130 -15.65 10.23 10.70
C GLY A 130 -15.61 10.70 9.25
N ALA A 131 -15.16 11.93 9.01
CA ALA A 131 -15.13 12.56 7.71
C ALA A 131 -13.70 12.75 7.20
N ALA A 132 -13.52 12.69 5.89
CA ALA A 132 -12.23 12.92 5.23
C ALA A 132 -12.39 13.97 4.11
N TRP A 133 -11.36 14.78 3.95
CA TRP A 133 -11.27 15.77 2.88
C TRP A 133 -9.99 15.55 2.09
N LEU A 134 -10.14 15.42 0.77
CA LEU A 134 -9.04 15.50 -0.19
C LEU A 134 -9.09 16.85 -0.89
N SER A 135 -7.96 17.56 -0.90
CA SER A 135 -7.82 18.77 -1.71
C SER A 135 -6.88 18.53 -2.89
N THR A 136 -7.33 18.92 -4.07
CA THR A 136 -6.50 18.93 -5.28
C THR A 136 -5.78 20.28 -5.47
N ASP A 137 -6.06 21.27 -4.63
CA ASP A 137 -5.35 22.55 -4.66
C ASP A 137 -3.87 22.33 -4.33
N GLN A 138 -3.00 22.77 -5.23
CA GLN A 138 -1.55 22.56 -5.14
C GLN A 138 -1.12 21.07 -5.13
N ALA A 139 -1.87 20.19 -5.80
CA ALA A 139 -1.46 18.80 -5.97
C ALA A 139 -0.04 18.74 -6.58
N GLN A 140 0.85 17.98 -5.94
CA GLN A 140 2.24 17.80 -6.37
C GLN A 140 2.62 16.33 -6.36
N PRO A 141 2.27 15.57 -7.42
CA PRO A 141 2.65 14.17 -7.52
C PRO A 141 4.17 14.03 -7.54
N ALA A 142 4.73 13.23 -6.62
CA ALA A 142 6.15 13.00 -6.56
C ALA A 142 6.61 12.07 -7.69
N SER A 143 7.79 12.36 -8.25
CA SER A 143 8.48 11.46 -9.18
C SER A 143 9.47 10.58 -8.45
N ALA A 144 9.84 9.44 -9.08
CA ALA A 144 10.85 8.54 -8.53
C ALA A 144 12.19 9.26 -8.31
N SER A 145 12.76 9.08 -7.12
CA SER A 145 14.05 9.63 -6.72
C SER A 145 14.89 8.58 -5.99
N TYR A 146 14.98 7.37 -6.56
CA TYR A 146 15.80 6.32 -5.98
C TYR A 146 17.29 6.56 -6.28
N PRO A 147 18.20 6.34 -5.30
CA PRO A 147 19.63 6.26 -5.58
C PRO A 147 19.88 5.16 -6.62
N ALA A 148 20.48 5.54 -7.76
CA ALA A 148 20.59 4.62 -8.90
C ALA A 148 21.40 3.35 -8.58
N GLU A 149 22.42 3.50 -7.75
CA GLU A 149 23.28 2.38 -7.32
C GLU A 149 22.55 1.45 -6.36
N ASP A 150 21.79 1.99 -5.40
CA ASP A 150 21.01 1.19 -4.46
C ASP A 150 19.94 0.41 -5.20
N LEU A 151 19.18 1.05 -6.08
CA LEU A 151 18.17 0.37 -6.89
C LEU A 151 18.80 -0.71 -7.79
N TYR A 152 19.97 -0.43 -8.36
CA TYR A 152 20.70 -1.36 -9.22
C TYR A 152 21.07 -2.65 -8.46
N TRP A 153 21.72 -2.54 -7.30
CA TRP A 153 22.18 -3.70 -6.55
C TRP A 153 21.05 -4.38 -5.79
N LEU A 154 20.13 -3.60 -5.19
CA LEU A 154 19.02 -4.15 -4.43
C LEU A 154 18.08 -4.99 -5.32
N SER A 155 17.73 -4.50 -6.51
CA SER A 155 16.88 -5.26 -7.43
C SER A 155 17.53 -6.57 -7.90
N ARG A 156 18.83 -6.57 -8.10
CA ARG A 156 19.58 -7.76 -8.52
C ARG A 156 19.73 -8.81 -7.43
N ILE A 157 20.07 -8.39 -6.22
CA ILE A 157 20.18 -9.35 -5.11
C ILE A 157 18.81 -9.95 -4.76
N ILE A 158 17.74 -9.15 -4.74
CA ILE A 158 16.36 -9.65 -4.56
C ILE A 158 16.01 -10.67 -5.65
N SER A 159 16.33 -10.35 -6.91
CA SER A 159 16.05 -11.25 -8.04
C SER A 159 16.85 -12.55 -7.96
N ALA A 160 18.12 -12.48 -7.62
CA ALA A 160 18.99 -13.65 -7.57
C ALA A 160 18.62 -14.61 -6.42
N GLU A 161 18.17 -14.06 -5.28
CA GLU A 161 17.79 -14.83 -4.09
C GLU A 161 16.33 -15.29 -4.10
N SER A 162 15.39 -14.50 -4.67
CA SER A 162 13.96 -14.70 -4.42
C SER A 162 13.01 -14.42 -5.58
N ARG A 163 13.48 -14.34 -6.84
CA ARG A 163 12.59 -14.06 -7.99
C ARG A 163 11.41 -15.02 -8.18
N GLY A 164 11.49 -16.22 -7.60
CA GLY A 164 10.40 -17.20 -7.61
C GLY A 164 9.42 -17.07 -6.45
N GLU A 165 9.69 -16.21 -5.49
CA GLU A 165 8.84 -15.98 -4.33
C GLU A 165 7.74 -14.94 -4.63
N PRO A 166 6.63 -14.95 -3.89
CA PRO A 166 5.66 -13.87 -3.92
C PRO A 166 6.31 -12.51 -3.60
N LEU A 167 5.68 -11.40 -4.04
CA LEU A 167 6.21 -10.05 -3.87
C LEU A 167 6.64 -9.73 -2.43
N LEU A 168 5.83 -10.14 -1.43
CA LEU A 168 6.16 -9.94 0.00
C LEU A 168 7.43 -10.68 0.42
N GLY A 169 7.69 -11.88 -0.13
CA GLY A 169 8.93 -12.61 0.11
C GLY A 169 10.14 -11.88 -0.48
N GLN A 170 9.98 -11.29 -1.67
CA GLN A 170 11.01 -10.48 -2.32
C GLN A 170 11.30 -9.19 -1.54
N ILE A 171 10.26 -8.50 -1.05
CA ILE A 171 10.39 -7.33 -0.16
C ILE A 171 11.14 -7.71 1.13
N ALA A 172 10.83 -8.86 1.72
CA ALA A 172 11.51 -9.31 2.93
C ALA A 172 13.02 -9.48 2.71
N VAL A 173 13.45 -10.00 1.55
CA VAL A 173 14.87 -10.08 1.20
C VAL A 173 15.48 -8.68 1.09
N GLY A 174 14.81 -7.75 0.41
CA GLY A 174 15.26 -6.35 0.30
C GLY A 174 15.44 -5.69 1.66
N ASN A 175 14.46 -5.84 2.56
CA ASN A 175 14.52 -5.29 3.92
C ASN A 175 15.67 -5.88 4.75
N VAL A 176 16.01 -7.15 4.56
CA VAL A 176 17.21 -7.73 5.22
C VAL A 176 18.49 -7.02 4.77
N ILE A 177 18.60 -6.67 3.49
CA ILE A 177 19.76 -5.92 2.99
C ILE A 177 19.78 -4.51 3.60
N LEU A 178 18.66 -3.78 3.57
CA LEU A 178 18.60 -2.42 4.09
C LEU A 178 18.81 -2.36 5.62
N ASN A 179 18.28 -3.31 6.39
CA ASN A 179 18.55 -3.43 7.81
C ASN A 179 20.04 -3.67 8.12
N ARG A 180 20.76 -4.35 7.22
CA ARG A 180 22.21 -4.50 7.36
C ARG A 180 22.94 -3.20 7.06
N VAL A 181 22.54 -2.45 6.04
CA VAL A 181 23.07 -1.12 5.72
C VAL A 181 22.95 -0.17 6.92
N GLU A 182 21.84 -0.22 7.64
CA GLU A 182 21.62 0.59 8.84
C GLU A 182 22.40 0.13 10.08
N SER A 183 22.91 -1.11 10.06
CA SER A 183 23.61 -1.69 11.19
C SER A 183 25.10 -1.38 11.15
N SER A 184 25.65 -0.83 12.23
CA SER A 184 27.09 -0.57 12.38
C SER A 184 27.99 -1.81 12.29
N GLN A 185 27.43 -3.01 12.21
CA GLN A 185 28.18 -4.28 12.05
C GLN A 185 28.49 -4.60 10.59
N TYR A 186 27.80 -3.98 9.65
CA TYR A 186 27.90 -4.20 8.21
C TYR A 186 28.35 -2.92 7.47
N PRO A 187 28.70 -3.03 6.20
CA PRO A 187 28.91 -1.86 5.35
C PRO A 187 27.66 -0.98 5.28
N ASP A 188 27.84 0.31 5.06
CA ASP A 188 26.82 1.36 5.05
C ASP A 188 26.20 1.65 3.66
N THR A 189 26.41 0.75 2.69
CA THR A 189 25.84 0.82 1.34
C THR A 189 25.26 -0.53 0.93
N VAL A 190 24.27 -0.51 0.03
CA VAL A 190 23.67 -1.73 -0.52
C VAL A 190 24.73 -2.58 -1.22
N GLU A 191 25.57 -1.99 -2.08
CA GLU A 191 26.67 -2.69 -2.72
C GLU A 191 27.63 -3.32 -1.70
N GLY A 192 28.03 -2.53 -0.70
CA GLY A 192 28.92 -2.99 0.36
C GLY A 192 28.38 -4.20 1.10
N VAL A 193 27.10 -4.21 1.45
CA VAL A 193 26.44 -5.36 2.11
C VAL A 193 26.37 -6.57 1.19
N VAL A 194 26.03 -6.37 -0.10
CA VAL A 194 25.94 -7.46 -1.08
C VAL A 194 27.28 -8.16 -1.27
N PHE A 195 28.38 -7.40 -1.34
CA PHE A 195 29.73 -7.92 -1.58
C PHE A 195 30.56 -8.12 -0.30
N ASP A 196 29.96 -8.00 0.90
CA ASP A 196 30.67 -8.19 2.16
C ASP A 196 31.24 -9.61 2.28
N THR A 197 32.55 -9.69 2.57
CA THR A 197 33.29 -10.93 2.77
C THR A 197 33.91 -11.07 4.15
N LYS A 198 33.59 -10.13 5.08
CA LYS A 198 34.18 -10.10 6.43
C LYS A 198 34.05 -11.42 7.19
N TYR A 199 32.95 -12.13 6.98
CA TYR A 199 32.65 -13.44 7.57
C TYR A 199 32.49 -14.55 6.50
N GLY A 200 33.08 -14.39 5.33
CA GLY A 200 32.90 -15.22 4.15
C GLY A 200 31.86 -14.65 3.20
N VAL A 201 31.73 -15.24 2.01
CA VAL A 201 30.71 -14.78 1.03
C VAL A 201 29.33 -15.00 1.61
N GLN A 202 28.57 -13.90 1.75
CA GLN A 202 27.25 -13.92 2.37
C GLN A 202 26.14 -14.37 1.40
N PHE A 203 26.32 -14.07 0.11
CA PHE A 203 25.33 -14.33 -0.93
C PHE A 203 25.91 -15.19 -2.03
N GLN A 204 25.31 -16.37 -2.26
CA GLN A 204 25.77 -17.29 -3.30
C GLN A 204 25.75 -16.66 -4.71
N PRO A 205 24.80 -15.80 -5.09
CA PRO A 205 24.79 -15.09 -6.36
C PRO A 205 26.06 -14.29 -6.66
N VAL A 206 26.76 -13.79 -5.65
CA VAL A 206 28.04 -13.11 -5.83
C VAL A 206 29.14 -14.10 -6.28
N SER A 207 29.15 -15.31 -5.68
CA SER A 207 30.16 -16.33 -6.01
C SER A 207 29.99 -16.96 -7.39
N ASN A 208 28.73 -17.15 -7.81
CA ASN A 208 28.39 -17.82 -9.09
C ASN A 208 28.13 -16.83 -10.24
N GLY A 209 28.17 -15.53 -9.97
CA GLY A 209 28.02 -14.47 -10.97
C GLY A 209 26.56 -14.11 -11.33
N THR A 210 25.55 -14.78 -10.78
CA THR A 210 24.14 -14.49 -11.10
C THR A 210 23.66 -13.13 -10.57
N ILE A 211 24.41 -12.48 -9.70
CA ILE A 211 24.18 -11.10 -9.25
C ILE A 211 24.21 -10.08 -10.40
N TYR A 212 24.90 -10.38 -11.49
CA TYR A 212 25.00 -9.50 -12.67
C TYR A 212 23.89 -9.71 -13.70
N ASP A 213 23.04 -10.72 -13.51
CA ASP A 213 21.89 -10.95 -14.38
C ASP A 213 20.86 -9.80 -14.27
N ALA A 214 20.11 -9.55 -15.33
CA ALA A 214 19.03 -8.58 -15.30
C ALA A 214 17.96 -9.02 -14.27
N PRO A 215 17.50 -8.12 -13.38
CA PRO A 215 16.49 -8.47 -12.39
C PRO A 215 15.13 -8.76 -13.05
N ALA A 216 14.34 -9.64 -12.43
CA ALA A 216 12.95 -9.82 -12.80
C ALA A 216 12.16 -8.53 -12.52
N SER A 217 11.09 -8.28 -13.30
CA SER A 217 10.25 -7.09 -13.11
C SER A 217 9.66 -7.00 -11.70
N SER A 218 9.22 -8.13 -11.12
CA SER A 218 8.74 -8.17 -9.73
C SER A 218 9.81 -7.79 -8.71
N SER A 219 11.07 -8.16 -8.96
CA SER A 219 12.20 -7.84 -8.07
C SER A 219 12.60 -6.38 -8.16
N LEU A 220 12.44 -5.77 -9.34
CA LEU A 220 12.62 -4.33 -9.50
C LEU A 220 11.53 -3.55 -8.73
N VAL A 221 10.28 -4.01 -8.81
CA VAL A 221 9.17 -3.44 -8.01
C VAL A 221 9.43 -3.62 -6.51
N ALA A 222 9.84 -4.83 -6.07
CA ALA A 222 10.17 -5.07 -4.68
C ALA A 222 11.29 -4.14 -4.17
N ALA A 223 12.34 -3.92 -4.97
CA ALA A 223 13.42 -3.00 -4.62
C ALA A 223 12.92 -1.55 -4.50
N LYS A 224 12.05 -1.09 -5.41
CA LYS A 224 11.44 0.23 -5.32
C LYS A 224 10.62 0.39 -4.03
N LEU A 225 9.78 -0.62 -3.71
CA LEU A 225 8.96 -0.63 -2.48
C LEU A 225 9.80 -0.65 -1.20
N CYS A 226 11.01 -1.18 -1.23
CA CYS A 226 11.94 -1.14 -0.10
C CYS A 226 12.64 0.21 0.05
N LEU A 227 12.76 0.99 -1.04
CA LEU A 227 13.47 2.28 -1.08
C LEU A 227 12.53 3.49 -0.94
N GLU A 228 11.19 3.28 -0.90
CA GLU A 228 10.21 4.31 -0.53
C GLU A 228 10.21 4.54 0.98
#